data_d421ca022c89e2ae66683550eeeee247
#
_entry.id   d421ca022c89e2ae66683550eeeee247
#
_cell.length_a   1.000
_cell.length_b   1.000
_cell.length_c   1.000
_cell.angle_alpha   90.00
_cell.angle_beta   90.00
_cell.angle_gamma   90.00
#
_symmetry.space_group_name_H-M   'P 1'
#
loop_
_entity.id
_entity.type
_entity.pdbx_description
1 polymer ?
#
loop_
_entity_poly.entity_id
_entity_poly.type
_entity_poly.pdbx_seq_one_letter_code
_entity_poly.pdbx_strand_id
1 'polypeptide(L)'
;MRDVAFSCDDNGAKFLRVAVWSLLNRYRGSEPIRINVFEGFGGHSAESKSKMEALVGGWNKKRDFHCPTATSGCDFFSVRYINVEKAIEPYADLVMNREKSRWNVFTWTPIFTPMLLADATGNVAHFDIDMLFNDDVSKILDLDLGDNLIAAVAEYGKGRDQGSGIGDQGTGVEVQEAIWGRGILPPEQERYFNTGTLVFNAEKCREEKTWEKILAWYRDHYDIADRIEQDAWNALYWRRTKLLPLRWNFHDRLVKKYVKWDVNAKYWLGNPPRECLEAALNPAILHFWGPKKPWKTGHRPYRKLYHEAMRAVGQIPPKEPLLAPYYNLVNAINLWRIGRARTPVAPRIARSAIPTTPKT
;
A
#
# COMPACT_ATOMS: atom_id res chain seq x y z
N MET A 1 -15.71 16.49 -2.22
CA MET A 1 -15.87 15.02 -2.12
C MET A 1 -14.52 14.39 -2.37
N ARG A 2 -14.11 13.41 -1.59
CA ARG A 2 -12.86 12.66 -1.78
C ARG A 2 -13.13 11.33 -2.46
N ASP A 3 -12.28 10.93 -3.37
CA ASP A 3 -12.41 9.68 -4.13
C ASP A 3 -11.33 8.68 -3.75
N VAL A 4 -11.76 7.45 -3.45
CA VAL A 4 -10.86 6.30 -3.32
C VAL A 4 -11.32 5.21 -4.28
N ALA A 5 -10.39 4.45 -4.83
CA ALA A 5 -10.65 3.39 -5.78
C ALA A 5 -10.06 2.06 -5.31
N PHE A 6 -10.74 0.99 -5.66
CA PHE A 6 -10.32 -0.39 -5.47
C PHE A 6 -10.70 -1.20 -6.71
N SER A 7 -9.98 -2.28 -6.97
CA SER A 7 -10.24 -3.14 -8.12
C SER A 7 -10.31 -4.59 -7.71
N CYS A 8 -11.37 -5.29 -8.03
CA CYS A 8 -11.45 -6.74 -7.89
C CYS A 8 -12.64 -7.36 -8.65
N ASP A 9 -12.57 -8.68 -8.81
CA ASP A 9 -13.71 -9.51 -9.20
C ASP A 9 -14.65 -9.78 -8.02
N ASP A 10 -15.75 -10.50 -8.27
CA ASP A 10 -16.70 -10.88 -7.23
C ASP A 10 -16.08 -11.76 -6.13
N ASN A 11 -15.09 -12.60 -6.46
CA ASN A 11 -14.35 -13.39 -5.48
C ASN A 11 -13.56 -12.51 -4.50
N GLY A 12 -13.10 -11.36 -4.97
CA GLY A 12 -12.40 -10.34 -4.18
C GLY A 12 -13.33 -9.52 -3.30
N ALA A 13 -14.62 -9.41 -3.61
CA ALA A 13 -15.58 -8.54 -2.94
C ALA A 13 -15.64 -8.73 -1.41
N LYS A 14 -15.47 -9.94 -0.93
CA LYS A 14 -15.42 -10.23 0.53
C LYS A 14 -14.20 -9.58 1.20
N PHE A 15 -13.05 -9.53 0.55
CA PHE A 15 -11.82 -8.92 1.07
C PHE A 15 -11.90 -7.39 0.95
N LEU A 16 -12.46 -6.91 -0.17
CA LEU A 16 -12.76 -5.50 -0.35
C LEU A 16 -13.63 -4.95 0.79
N ARG A 17 -14.66 -5.69 1.23
CA ARG A 17 -15.49 -5.25 2.38
C ARG A 17 -14.67 -5.08 3.66
N VAL A 18 -13.66 -5.92 3.90
CA VAL A 18 -12.76 -5.77 5.05
C VAL A 18 -11.91 -4.50 4.93
N ALA A 19 -11.34 -4.26 3.74
CA ALA A 19 -10.56 -3.05 3.47
C ALA A 19 -11.43 -1.80 3.65
N VAL A 20 -12.60 -1.74 3.01
CA VAL A 20 -13.53 -0.61 3.11
C VAL A 20 -14.01 -0.40 4.54
N TRP A 21 -14.39 -1.44 5.28
CA TRP A 21 -14.76 -1.32 6.68
C TRP A 21 -13.65 -0.66 7.51
N SER A 22 -12.41 -1.12 7.33
CA SER A 22 -11.28 -0.59 8.08
C SER A 22 -10.98 0.88 7.71
N LEU A 23 -11.13 1.25 6.43
CA LEU A 23 -11.00 2.62 5.97
C LEU A 23 -12.05 3.52 6.63
N LEU A 24 -13.33 3.16 6.53
CA LEU A 24 -14.43 3.95 7.11
C LEU A 24 -14.32 4.07 8.62
N ASN A 25 -13.87 3.01 9.31
CA ASN A 25 -13.65 3.01 10.75
C ASN A 25 -12.56 4.01 11.19
N ARG A 26 -11.62 4.32 10.32
CA ARG A 26 -10.49 5.23 10.59
C ARG A 26 -10.65 6.62 9.98
N TYR A 27 -11.57 6.79 9.04
CA TYR A 27 -11.76 8.05 8.37
C TYR A 27 -12.25 9.15 9.33
N ARG A 28 -11.56 10.28 9.33
CA ARG A 28 -11.83 11.46 10.17
C ARG A 28 -11.89 12.75 9.35
N GLY A 29 -11.79 12.63 8.02
CA GLY A 29 -11.90 13.78 7.12
C GLY A 29 -13.25 14.49 7.27
N SER A 30 -13.27 15.78 7.01
CA SER A 30 -14.49 16.61 7.04
C SER A 30 -15.32 16.48 5.77
N GLU A 31 -14.72 16.01 4.68
CA GLU A 31 -15.41 15.88 3.39
C GLU A 31 -15.99 14.49 3.19
N PRO A 32 -17.11 14.39 2.45
CA PRO A 32 -17.65 13.10 2.02
C PRO A 32 -16.63 12.30 1.23
N ILE A 33 -16.66 10.97 1.40
CA ILE A 33 -15.81 10.05 0.65
C ILE A 33 -16.65 9.12 -0.24
N ARG A 34 -16.23 8.99 -1.48
CA ARG A 34 -16.82 8.09 -2.46
C ARG A 34 -15.86 6.92 -2.71
N ILE A 35 -16.38 5.71 -2.52
CA ILE A 35 -15.65 4.47 -2.74
C ILE A 35 -15.98 4.01 -4.16
N ASN A 36 -15.01 4.04 -5.05
CA ASN A 36 -15.14 3.60 -6.43
C ASN A 36 -14.62 2.16 -6.54
N VAL A 37 -15.48 1.25 -6.94
CA VAL A 37 -15.13 -0.17 -7.13
C VAL A 37 -15.06 -0.43 -8.63
N PHE A 38 -13.85 -0.69 -9.12
CA PHE A 38 -13.62 -1.06 -10.50
C PHE A 38 -13.91 -2.54 -10.68
N GLU A 39 -14.92 -2.82 -11.50
CA GLU A 39 -15.39 -4.17 -11.81
C GLU A 39 -15.36 -4.43 -13.33
N GLY A 40 -15.27 -5.68 -13.71
CA GLY A 40 -15.34 -6.11 -15.11
C GLY A 40 -15.57 -7.62 -15.20
N PHE A 41 -15.72 -8.14 -16.43
CA PHE A 41 -15.82 -9.59 -16.67
C PHE A 41 -16.93 -10.27 -15.85
N GLY A 42 -18.13 -9.72 -15.96
CA GLY A 42 -19.32 -10.19 -15.25
C GLY A 42 -19.69 -9.36 -14.03
N GLY A 43 -18.83 -8.44 -13.60
CA GLY A 43 -19.08 -7.53 -12.47
C GLY A 43 -19.19 -8.24 -11.12
N HIS A 44 -19.64 -7.50 -10.12
CA HIS A 44 -19.99 -8.04 -8.81
C HIS A 44 -21.44 -8.53 -8.80
N SER A 45 -21.69 -9.65 -8.13
CA SER A 45 -23.04 -10.17 -7.92
C SER A 45 -23.90 -9.18 -7.14
N ALA A 46 -25.22 -9.25 -7.33
CA ALA A 46 -26.18 -8.43 -6.58
C ALA A 46 -26.03 -8.61 -5.06
N GLU A 47 -25.69 -9.81 -4.62
CA GLU A 47 -25.44 -10.10 -3.20
C GLU A 47 -24.18 -9.36 -2.70
N SER A 48 -23.08 -9.36 -3.45
CA SER A 48 -21.84 -8.66 -3.09
C SER A 48 -22.06 -7.15 -3.04
N LYS A 49 -22.78 -6.58 -4.00
CA LYS A 49 -23.15 -5.15 -4.04
C LYS A 49 -24.03 -4.78 -2.85
N SER A 50 -25.10 -5.52 -2.60
CA SER A 50 -26.00 -5.28 -1.46
C SER A 50 -25.28 -5.33 -0.12
N LYS A 51 -24.36 -6.28 0.09
CA LYS A 51 -23.55 -6.35 1.31
C LYS A 51 -22.59 -5.14 1.47
N MET A 52 -22.07 -4.62 0.39
CA MET A 52 -21.22 -3.42 0.43
C MET A 52 -22.06 -2.17 0.71
N GLU A 53 -23.18 -2.01 0.05
CA GLU A 53 -24.14 -0.90 0.26
C GLU A 53 -24.66 -0.89 1.71
N ALA A 54 -25.02 -2.06 2.25
CA ALA A 54 -25.42 -2.19 3.65
C ALA A 54 -24.32 -1.78 4.62
N LEU A 55 -23.05 -2.13 4.32
CA LEU A 55 -21.89 -1.70 5.10
C LEU A 55 -21.76 -0.19 5.11
N VAL A 56 -21.75 0.44 3.93
CA VAL A 56 -21.59 1.89 3.77
C VAL A 56 -22.76 2.66 4.40
N GLY A 57 -24.00 2.23 4.15
CA GLY A 57 -25.21 2.82 4.75
C GLY A 57 -25.22 2.69 6.28
N GLY A 58 -24.68 1.61 6.82
CA GLY A 58 -24.52 1.46 8.28
C GLY A 58 -23.56 2.48 8.90
N TRP A 59 -22.53 2.90 8.16
CA TRP A 59 -21.62 3.97 8.60
C TRP A 59 -22.27 5.37 8.50
N ASN A 60 -23.05 5.65 7.47
CA ASN A 60 -23.81 6.91 7.38
C ASN A 60 -24.74 7.08 8.59
N LYS A 61 -25.53 6.05 8.92
CA LYS A 61 -26.41 6.07 10.10
C LYS A 61 -25.64 6.31 11.42
N LYS A 62 -24.46 5.74 11.60
CA LYS A 62 -23.63 5.95 12.79
C LYS A 62 -23.12 7.38 12.85
N ARG A 63 -22.74 7.96 11.71
CA ARG A 63 -22.26 9.34 11.63
C ARG A 63 -23.37 10.35 11.96
N ASP A 64 -24.56 10.18 11.37
CA ASP A 64 -25.71 11.05 11.62
C ASP A 64 -26.07 11.10 13.10
N PHE A 65 -25.93 9.98 13.78
CA PHE A 65 -26.11 9.91 15.24
C PHE A 65 -25.07 10.72 16.03
N HIS A 66 -23.84 10.83 15.53
CA HIS A 66 -22.74 11.55 16.22
C HIS A 66 -22.52 12.99 15.76
N CYS A 67 -23.10 13.39 14.62
CA CYS A 67 -22.98 14.72 14.05
C CYS A 67 -24.31 15.19 13.41
N PRO A 68 -25.29 15.60 14.22
CA PRO A 68 -26.64 15.97 13.76
C PRO A 68 -26.68 17.18 12.81
N THR A 69 -25.57 17.94 12.69
CA THR A 69 -25.46 19.14 11.84
C THR A 69 -25.05 18.84 10.40
N ALA A 70 -24.82 17.56 10.03
CA ALA A 70 -24.63 17.18 8.65
C ALA A 70 -25.94 17.48 7.89
N THR A 71 -25.85 18.29 6.84
CA THR A 71 -26.99 18.64 5.98
C THR A 71 -27.74 17.38 5.58
N SER A 72 -28.97 17.24 6.07
CA SER A 72 -29.84 16.10 5.80
C SER A 72 -30.04 15.99 4.28
N GLY A 73 -29.56 14.91 3.68
CA GLY A 73 -29.86 14.59 2.29
C GLY A 73 -28.70 14.12 1.41
N CYS A 74 -27.43 14.20 1.85
CA CYS A 74 -26.32 13.63 1.10
C CYS A 74 -25.58 12.60 1.93
N ASP A 75 -25.47 11.38 1.39
CA ASP A 75 -24.66 10.33 2.00
C ASP A 75 -23.20 10.78 2.14
N PHE A 76 -22.68 10.78 3.37
CA PHE A 76 -21.29 11.14 3.63
C PHE A 76 -20.33 10.07 3.10
N PHE A 77 -20.77 8.83 3.10
CA PHE A 77 -20.09 7.69 2.50
C PHE A 77 -20.96 7.15 1.36
N SER A 78 -20.37 6.98 0.19
CA SER A 78 -21.06 6.39 -0.96
C SER A 78 -20.18 5.33 -1.63
N VAL A 79 -20.83 4.40 -2.34
CA VAL A 79 -20.15 3.41 -3.17
C VAL A 79 -20.64 3.53 -4.61
N ARG A 80 -19.70 3.46 -5.55
CA ARG A 80 -19.96 3.48 -6.98
C ARG A 80 -19.23 2.33 -7.65
N TYR A 81 -19.92 1.57 -8.49
CA TYR A 81 -19.33 0.51 -9.29
C TYR A 81 -19.09 1.02 -10.71
N ILE A 82 -17.89 0.79 -11.22
CA ILE A 82 -17.45 1.24 -12.54
C ILE A 82 -16.94 0.04 -13.32
N ASN A 83 -17.61 -0.28 -14.44
CA ASN A 83 -17.16 -1.32 -15.34
C ASN A 83 -15.95 -0.82 -16.14
N VAL A 84 -14.85 -1.57 -16.10
CA VAL A 84 -13.58 -1.19 -16.74
C VAL A 84 -13.40 -1.80 -18.13
N GLU A 85 -14.27 -2.70 -18.58
CA GLU A 85 -14.10 -3.46 -19.82
C GLU A 85 -13.88 -2.55 -21.03
N LYS A 86 -14.74 -1.53 -21.20
CA LYS A 86 -14.61 -0.58 -22.31
C LYS A 86 -13.32 0.24 -22.26
N ALA A 87 -12.80 0.51 -21.07
CA ALA A 87 -11.57 1.26 -20.90
C ALA A 87 -10.33 0.40 -21.26
N ILE A 88 -10.43 -0.90 -21.03
CA ILE A 88 -9.35 -1.86 -21.24
C ILE A 88 -9.39 -2.44 -22.68
N GLU A 89 -10.55 -2.48 -23.31
CA GLU A 89 -10.75 -3.07 -24.64
C GLU A 89 -9.70 -2.62 -25.69
N PRO A 90 -9.34 -1.33 -25.82
CA PRO A 90 -8.33 -0.88 -26.77
C PRO A 90 -6.91 -1.44 -26.51
N TYR A 91 -6.69 -2.01 -25.34
CA TYR A 91 -5.39 -2.49 -24.86
C TYR A 91 -5.44 -3.97 -24.47
N ALA A 92 -6.49 -4.69 -24.89
CA ALA A 92 -6.73 -6.08 -24.49
C ALA A 92 -5.57 -7.02 -24.88
N ASP A 93 -4.89 -6.75 -25.98
CA ASP A 93 -3.70 -7.47 -26.45
C ASP A 93 -2.55 -7.45 -25.43
N LEU A 94 -2.42 -6.37 -24.65
CA LEU A 94 -1.40 -6.23 -23.60
C LEU A 94 -1.90 -6.69 -22.23
N VAL A 95 -3.11 -6.25 -21.87
CA VAL A 95 -3.63 -6.39 -20.50
C VAL A 95 -4.22 -7.78 -20.24
N MET A 96 -4.72 -8.45 -21.29
CA MET A 96 -5.40 -9.75 -21.20
C MET A 96 -4.57 -10.93 -21.70
N ASN A 97 -3.36 -10.71 -22.15
CA ASN A 97 -2.51 -11.80 -22.64
C ASN A 97 -2.06 -12.70 -21.49
N ARG A 98 -2.76 -13.84 -21.33
CA ARG A 98 -2.54 -14.80 -20.26
C ARG A 98 -1.30 -15.67 -20.43
N GLU A 99 -0.74 -15.77 -21.61
CA GLU A 99 0.43 -16.61 -21.86
C GLU A 99 1.68 -16.05 -21.18
N LYS A 100 1.74 -14.71 -21.02
CA LYS A 100 2.87 -14.03 -20.39
C LYS A 100 2.52 -13.40 -19.03
N SER A 101 1.25 -13.13 -18.73
CA SER A 101 0.85 -12.52 -17.47
C SER A 101 0.23 -13.54 -16.52
N ARG A 102 0.98 -13.92 -15.50
CA ARG A 102 0.44 -14.61 -14.30
C ARG A 102 -0.49 -13.74 -13.46
N TRP A 103 -0.64 -12.48 -13.85
CA TRP A 103 -1.39 -11.47 -13.11
C TRP A 103 -2.80 -11.31 -13.65
N ASN A 104 -3.73 -11.00 -12.76
CA ASN A 104 -5.12 -10.71 -13.10
C ASN A 104 -5.20 -9.32 -13.77
N VAL A 105 -6.16 -9.14 -14.68
CA VAL A 105 -6.48 -7.85 -15.32
C VAL A 105 -6.66 -6.70 -14.32
N PHE A 106 -7.17 -6.98 -13.13
CA PHE A 106 -7.34 -5.99 -12.07
C PHE A 106 -6.01 -5.41 -11.54
N THR A 107 -4.87 -6.06 -11.79
CA THR A 107 -3.56 -5.49 -11.50
C THR A 107 -3.24 -4.29 -12.39
N TRP A 108 -3.83 -4.22 -13.59
CA TRP A 108 -3.67 -3.11 -14.51
C TRP A 108 -4.55 -1.90 -14.21
N THR A 109 -5.66 -2.10 -13.51
CA THR A 109 -6.66 -1.05 -13.32
C THR A 109 -6.16 0.20 -12.62
N PRO A 110 -5.13 0.18 -11.75
CA PRO A 110 -4.59 1.40 -11.15
C PRO A 110 -4.18 2.45 -12.17
N ILE A 111 -3.64 2.04 -13.34
CA ILE A 111 -3.20 3.00 -14.37
C ILE A 111 -4.37 3.79 -14.98
N PHE A 112 -5.56 3.19 -15.02
CA PHE A 112 -6.76 3.80 -15.59
C PHE A 112 -7.55 4.66 -14.58
N THR A 113 -7.14 4.67 -13.30
CA THR A 113 -7.87 5.39 -12.24
C THR A 113 -8.14 6.85 -12.61
N PRO A 114 -7.16 7.65 -13.08
CA PRO A 114 -7.42 9.05 -13.45
C PRO A 114 -8.42 9.21 -14.60
N MET A 115 -8.43 8.28 -15.55
CA MET A 115 -9.34 8.27 -16.69
C MET A 115 -10.75 7.84 -16.28
N LEU A 116 -10.87 6.77 -15.50
CA LEU A 116 -12.15 6.20 -15.06
C LEU A 116 -12.89 7.15 -14.10
N LEU A 117 -12.16 7.98 -13.35
CA LEU A 117 -12.70 8.97 -12.43
C LEU A 117 -12.59 10.38 -13.03
N ALA A 118 -13.13 10.57 -14.25
CA ALA A 118 -13.06 11.84 -14.97
C ALA A 118 -13.75 12.99 -14.22
N ASP A 119 -14.73 12.68 -13.38
CA ASP A 119 -15.46 13.60 -12.53
C ASP A 119 -14.79 13.92 -11.18
N ALA A 120 -13.71 13.22 -10.85
CA ALA A 120 -12.96 13.47 -9.62
C ALA A 120 -12.09 14.73 -9.76
N THR A 121 -12.13 15.56 -8.72
CA THR A 121 -11.30 16.77 -8.59
C THR A 121 -10.30 16.58 -7.45
N GLY A 122 -9.08 17.06 -7.65
CA GLY A 122 -7.99 16.91 -6.68
C GLY A 122 -7.38 15.51 -6.63
N ASN A 123 -6.95 15.10 -5.46
CA ASN A 123 -6.28 13.80 -5.30
C ASN A 123 -7.28 12.65 -5.25
N VAL A 124 -6.91 11.56 -5.92
CA VAL A 124 -7.62 10.28 -5.88
C VAL A 124 -6.66 9.20 -5.42
N ALA A 125 -7.06 8.35 -4.49
CA ALA A 125 -6.24 7.23 -4.08
C ALA A 125 -6.76 5.91 -4.65
N HIS A 126 -5.86 5.05 -5.14
CA HIS A 126 -6.14 3.66 -5.49
C HIS A 126 -5.41 2.75 -4.52
N PHE A 127 -6.14 1.75 -4.01
CA PHE A 127 -5.62 0.80 -3.04
C PHE A 127 -5.87 -0.64 -3.47
N ASP A 128 -4.93 -1.52 -3.16
CA ASP A 128 -5.15 -2.96 -3.26
C ASP A 128 -6.18 -3.45 -2.22
N ILE A 129 -6.92 -4.50 -2.54
CA ILE A 129 -7.96 -5.05 -1.65
C ILE A 129 -7.42 -5.86 -0.48
N ASP A 130 -6.16 -6.24 -0.49
CA ASP A 130 -5.50 -6.99 0.57
C ASP A 130 -4.83 -6.08 1.61
N MET A 131 -5.47 -4.95 1.85
CA MET A 131 -5.05 -3.94 2.82
C MET A 131 -5.97 -3.87 4.03
N LEU A 132 -5.41 -3.37 5.13
CA LEU A 132 -6.15 -3.01 6.34
C LEU A 132 -5.72 -1.61 6.77
N PHE A 133 -6.68 -0.69 6.80
CA PHE A 133 -6.46 0.69 7.22
C PHE A 133 -6.46 0.79 8.75
N ASN A 134 -5.43 1.41 9.29
CA ASN A 134 -5.23 1.62 10.73
C ASN A 134 -5.04 3.09 11.09
N ASP A 135 -4.99 3.98 10.12
CA ASP A 135 -4.97 5.43 10.29
C ASP A 135 -5.92 6.10 9.29
N ASP A 136 -6.15 7.40 9.47
CA ASP A 136 -7.04 8.22 8.66
C ASP A 136 -6.45 8.51 7.27
N VAL A 137 -7.13 8.02 6.24
CA VAL A 137 -6.70 8.16 4.85
C VAL A 137 -6.81 9.59 4.32
N SER A 138 -7.59 10.47 4.96
CA SER A 138 -7.65 11.89 4.58
C SER A 138 -6.27 12.54 4.62
N LYS A 139 -5.39 12.10 5.51
CA LYS A 139 -4.01 12.60 5.62
C LYS A 139 -3.18 12.45 4.33
N ILE A 140 -3.48 11.48 3.49
CA ILE A 140 -2.81 11.31 2.20
C ILE A 140 -3.66 11.82 1.02
N LEU A 141 -4.97 11.87 1.15
CA LEU A 141 -5.85 12.47 0.15
C LEU A 141 -5.71 14.00 0.11
N ASP A 142 -5.40 14.61 1.25
CA ASP A 142 -5.26 16.08 1.38
C ASP A 142 -3.82 16.57 1.14
N LEU A 143 -2.92 15.70 0.67
CA LEU A 143 -1.55 16.07 0.39
C LEU A 143 -1.46 17.05 -0.79
N ASP A 144 -0.67 18.08 -0.62
CA ASP A 144 -0.19 18.84 -1.78
C ASP A 144 0.86 18.01 -2.53
N LEU A 145 0.53 17.58 -3.73
CA LEU A 145 1.42 16.85 -4.60
C LEU A 145 2.36 17.78 -5.40
N GLY A 146 2.09 19.09 -5.42
CA GLY A 146 2.87 20.05 -6.20
C GLY A 146 2.94 19.64 -7.67
N ASP A 147 4.15 19.52 -8.22
CA ASP A 147 4.37 19.06 -9.59
C ASP A 147 4.38 17.55 -9.78
N ASN A 148 4.22 16.77 -8.70
CA ASN A 148 4.19 15.34 -8.81
C ASN A 148 2.85 14.86 -9.40
N LEU A 149 2.91 13.78 -10.18
CA LEU A 149 1.74 13.10 -10.74
C LEU A 149 1.11 12.16 -9.72
N ILE A 150 1.96 11.53 -8.92
CA ILE A 150 1.52 10.55 -7.93
C ILE A 150 2.26 10.71 -6.61
N ALA A 151 1.68 10.12 -5.55
CA ALA A 151 2.43 9.74 -4.36
C ALA A 151 2.35 8.23 -4.17
N ALA A 152 3.46 7.63 -3.73
CA ALA A 152 3.60 6.19 -3.52
C ALA A 152 4.61 5.89 -2.41
N VAL A 153 4.68 4.65 -1.97
CA VAL A 153 5.58 4.22 -0.89
C VAL A 153 6.74 3.41 -1.46
N ALA A 154 7.98 3.77 -1.11
CA ALA A 154 9.16 3.03 -1.52
C ALA A 154 9.12 1.60 -0.96
N GLU A 155 9.30 0.62 -1.84
CA GLU A 155 9.38 -0.81 -1.49
C GLU A 155 10.83 -1.27 -1.41
N TYR A 156 11.68 -0.80 -2.33
CA TYR A 156 13.08 -1.16 -2.42
C TYR A 156 13.97 0.07 -2.61
N GLY A 157 15.20 -0.03 -2.17
CA GLY A 157 16.24 0.97 -2.39
C GLY A 157 17.49 0.34 -2.99
N LYS A 158 18.20 1.11 -3.85
CA LYS A 158 19.50 0.74 -4.39
C LYS A 158 20.54 0.87 -3.28
N GLY A 159 21.22 -0.22 -2.94
CA GLY A 159 22.28 -0.19 -1.92
C GLY A 159 23.49 0.63 -2.39
N ARG A 160 24.03 1.46 -1.50
CA ARG A 160 25.20 2.31 -1.81
C ARG A 160 26.54 1.63 -1.62
N ASP A 161 26.60 0.45 -0.97
CA ASP A 161 27.87 -0.22 -0.66
C ASP A 161 27.95 -1.63 -1.26
N GLN A 162 28.83 -1.76 -2.24
CA GLN A 162 29.25 -3.06 -2.81
C GLN A 162 30.27 -3.80 -1.93
N GLY A 163 30.49 -3.40 -0.67
CA GLY A 163 31.70 -3.76 0.07
C GLY A 163 31.57 -4.63 1.31
N SER A 164 30.39 -5.02 1.78
CA SER A 164 30.30 -5.92 2.95
C SER A 164 29.80 -7.30 2.56
N GLY A 165 30.72 -8.18 2.22
CA GLY A 165 30.48 -9.61 2.00
C GLY A 165 30.07 -10.31 3.30
N ILE A 166 28.81 -10.23 3.69
CA ILE A 166 28.17 -11.15 4.62
C ILE A 166 27.06 -11.82 3.85
N GLY A 167 27.37 -13.03 3.38
CA GLY A 167 26.41 -13.90 2.73
C GLY A 167 25.30 -14.29 3.69
N ASP A 168 24.13 -13.73 3.52
CA ASP A 168 22.89 -14.38 3.91
C ASP A 168 22.02 -14.52 2.66
N GLN A 169 21.63 -15.75 2.41
CA GLN A 169 21.06 -16.24 1.17
C GLN A 169 19.77 -15.46 0.81
N GLY A 170 19.79 -14.86 -0.35
CA GLY A 170 18.56 -14.51 -1.08
C GLY A 170 18.02 -13.11 -0.89
N THR A 171 18.82 -12.06 -0.64
CA THR A 171 18.16 -10.84 -0.20
C THR A 171 18.58 -9.50 -0.83
N GLY A 172 19.83 -9.16 -0.82
CA GLY A 172 20.24 -7.81 -1.27
C GLY A 172 20.60 -7.77 -2.75
N VAL A 173 21.47 -8.66 -3.17
CA VAL A 173 21.98 -8.72 -4.56
C VAL A 173 20.89 -9.21 -5.51
N GLU A 174 20.17 -10.28 -5.14
CA GLU A 174 19.09 -10.83 -5.98
C GLU A 174 17.93 -9.83 -6.21
N VAL A 175 17.57 -9.04 -5.19
CA VAL A 175 16.54 -8.00 -5.35
C VAL A 175 17.07 -6.86 -6.21
N GLN A 176 18.33 -6.48 -6.07
CA GLN A 176 18.91 -5.44 -6.93
C GLN A 176 18.99 -5.90 -8.38
N GLU A 177 19.45 -7.11 -8.64
CA GLU A 177 19.48 -7.70 -9.98
C GLU A 177 18.07 -7.86 -10.54
N ALA A 178 17.12 -8.31 -9.74
CA ALA A 178 15.72 -8.47 -10.16
C ALA A 178 15.00 -7.14 -10.46
N ILE A 179 15.45 -6.02 -9.95
CA ILE A 179 14.82 -4.71 -10.16
C ILE A 179 15.67 -3.84 -11.09
N TRP A 180 16.95 -3.61 -10.76
CA TRP A 180 17.82 -2.70 -11.52
C TRP A 180 18.65 -3.40 -12.59
N GLY A 181 18.97 -4.70 -12.41
CA GLY A 181 19.75 -5.49 -13.38
C GLY A 181 19.04 -5.71 -14.73
N ARG A 182 17.71 -5.52 -14.78
CA ARG A 182 16.95 -5.63 -16.04
C ARG A 182 17.17 -4.48 -17.01
N GLY A 183 17.80 -3.39 -16.56
CA GLY A 183 18.10 -2.22 -17.39
C GLY A 183 16.89 -1.36 -17.80
N ILE A 184 15.70 -1.63 -17.21
CA ILE A 184 14.46 -0.91 -17.53
C ILE A 184 14.26 0.36 -16.70
N LEU A 185 15.00 0.50 -15.61
CA LEU A 185 14.93 1.67 -14.74
C LEU A 185 16.10 2.63 -15.02
N PRO A 186 15.87 3.95 -14.91
CA PRO A 186 16.95 4.92 -15.01
C PRO A 186 18.09 4.61 -14.04
N PRO A 187 19.37 4.72 -14.48
CA PRO A 187 20.52 4.37 -13.63
C PRO A 187 20.61 5.18 -12.33
N GLU A 188 20.13 6.43 -12.35
CA GLU A 188 20.12 7.33 -11.21
C GLU A 188 18.96 7.08 -10.23
N GLN A 189 18.00 6.23 -10.58
CA GLN A 189 16.90 5.92 -9.69
C GLN A 189 17.39 5.07 -8.50
N GLU A 190 17.30 5.63 -7.31
CA GLU A 190 17.74 4.96 -6.07
C GLU A 190 16.63 4.18 -5.36
N ARG A 191 15.37 4.49 -5.66
CA ARG A 191 14.22 3.90 -4.97
C ARG A 191 13.18 3.37 -5.96
N TYR A 192 12.63 2.24 -5.64
CA TYR A 192 11.57 1.58 -6.36
C TYR A 192 10.33 1.54 -5.46
N PHE A 193 9.21 2.09 -5.91
CA PHE A 193 7.99 2.15 -5.14
C PHE A 193 6.98 1.07 -5.55
N ASN A 194 6.12 0.73 -4.59
CA ASN A 194 5.03 -0.22 -4.78
C ASN A 194 3.76 0.52 -5.19
N THR A 195 2.95 -0.09 -6.06
CA THR A 195 1.72 0.48 -6.61
C THR A 195 0.45 0.11 -5.84
N GLY A 196 0.54 -0.70 -4.79
CA GLY A 196 -0.63 -1.06 -3.97
C GLY A 196 -1.24 0.11 -3.20
N THR A 197 -0.49 1.20 -3.00
CA THR A 197 -1.00 2.49 -2.52
C THR A 197 -0.52 3.57 -3.49
N LEU A 198 -1.42 4.10 -4.30
CA LEU A 198 -1.17 5.22 -5.20
C LEU A 198 -2.12 6.36 -4.89
N VAL A 199 -1.59 7.56 -4.72
CA VAL A 199 -2.38 8.80 -4.66
C VAL A 199 -2.07 9.60 -5.91
N PHE A 200 -3.07 9.84 -6.73
CA PHE A 200 -2.95 10.54 -8.02
C PHE A 200 -3.32 12.01 -7.89
N ASN A 201 -2.55 12.88 -8.52
CA ASN A 201 -3.07 14.14 -9.01
C ASN A 201 -3.90 13.82 -10.26
N ALA A 202 -5.20 13.61 -10.07
CA ALA A 202 -6.05 13.06 -11.12
C ALA A 202 -6.11 13.97 -12.35
N GLU A 203 -6.12 15.27 -12.17
CA GLU A 203 -6.17 16.26 -13.25
C GLU A 203 -4.88 16.24 -14.09
N LYS A 204 -3.70 16.36 -13.45
CA LYS A 204 -2.41 16.29 -14.15
C LYS A 204 -2.20 14.94 -14.86
N CYS A 205 -2.62 13.84 -14.24
CA CYS A 205 -2.54 12.52 -14.86
C CYS A 205 -3.43 12.42 -16.10
N ARG A 206 -4.62 13.05 -16.10
CA ARG A 206 -5.49 13.12 -17.27
C ARG A 206 -4.92 14.00 -18.38
N GLU A 207 -4.45 15.20 -18.03
CA GLU A 207 -3.81 16.11 -18.98
C GLU A 207 -2.64 15.45 -19.71
N GLU A 208 -1.82 14.69 -18.98
CA GLU A 208 -0.67 13.99 -19.53
C GLU A 208 -0.98 12.63 -20.14
N LYS A 209 -2.21 12.12 -19.99
CA LYS A 209 -2.65 10.79 -20.44
C LYS A 209 -1.69 9.69 -19.98
N THR A 210 -1.41 9.67 -18.68
CA THR A 210 -0.38 8.78 -18.10
C THR A 210 -0.58 7.31 -18.46
N TRP A 211 -1.82 6.83 -18.57
CA TRP A 211 -2.13 5.44 -18.94
C TRP A 211 -1.66 5.10 -20.36
N GLU A 212 -1.78 6.00 -21.34
CA GLU A 212 -1.32 5.77 -22.71
C GLU A 212 0.21 5.61 -22.75
N LYS A 213 0.93 6.47 -22.02
CA LYS A 213 2.40 6.43 -21.92
C LYS A 213 2.90 5.16 -21.22
N ILE A 214 2.21 4.75 -20.15
CA ILE A 214 2.53 3.51 -19.42
C ILE A 214 2.32 2.29 -20.30
N LEU A 215 1.21 2.23 -21.02
CA LEU A 215 0.92 1.10 -21.91
C LEU A 215 1.86 1.06 -23.10
N ALA A 216 2.23 2.22 -23.69
CA ALA A 216 3.23 2.30 -24.73
C ALA A 216 4.59 1.79 -24.22
N TRP A 217 5.05 2.30 -23.07
CA TRP A 217 6.30 1.85 -22.46
C TRP A 217 6.28 0.33 -22.20
N TYR A 218 5.19 -0.20 -21.65
CA TYR A 218 5.07 -1.64 -21.38
C TYR A 218 5.11 -2.47 -22.66
N ARG A 219 4.51 -2.00 -23.76
CA ARG A 219 4.58 -2.68 -25.08
C ARG A 219 6.03 -2.84 -25.53
N ASP A 220 6.85 -1.81 -25.33
CA ASP A 220 8.25 -1.80 -25.73
C ASP A 220 9.15 -2.63 -24.81
N HIS A 221 8.68 -2.93 -23.58
CA HIS A 221 9.46 -3.61 -22.54
C HIS A 221 8.80 -4.92 -22.06
N TYR A 222 7.84 -5.42 -22.80
CA TYR A 222 6.99 -6.54 -22.42
C TYR A 222 7.77 -7.80 -21.97
N ASP A 223 8.87 -8.11 -22.64
CA ASP A 223 9.66 -9.31 -22.39
C ASP A 223 10.49 -9.23 -21.10
N ILE A 224 10.77 -8.02 -20.60
CA ILE A 224 11.66 -7.77 -19.46
C ILE A 224 10.97 -7.12 -18.27
N ALA A 225 9.76 -6.56 -18.45
CA ALA A 225 8.96 -6.02 -17.36
C ALA A 225 8.29 -7.15 -16.57
N ASP A 226 8.77 -7.44 -15.35
CA ASP A 226 8.27 -8.54 -14.51
C ASP A 226 7.10 -8.11 -13.61
N ARG A 227 7.05 -6.82 -13.24
CA ARG A 227 6.07 -6.26 -12.31
C ARG A 227 5.06 -5.35 -13.00
N ILE A 228 4.79 -5.64 -14.25
CA ILE A 228 3.74 -5.02 -15.06
C ILE A 228 3.76 -3.49 -14.99
N GLU A 229 2.64 -2.89 -14.56
CA GLU A 229 2.44 -1.46 -14.45
C GLU A 229 3.35 -0.81 -13.40
N GLN A 230 3.73 -1.55 -12.36
CA GLN A 230 4.62 -1.04 -11.34
C GLN A 230 6.01 -0.71 -11.90
N ASP A 231 6.54 -1.53 -12.81
CA ASP A 231 7.80 -1.24 -13.50
C ASP A 231 7.68 0.02 -14.36
N ALA A 232 6.57 0.16 -15.09
CA ALA A 232 6.35 1.32 -15.96
C ALA A 232 6.19 2.62 -15.15
N TRP A 233 5.44 2.62 -14.05
CA TRP A 233 5.34 3.77 -13.14
C TRP A 233 6.71 4.18 -12.62
N ASN A 234 7.51 3.22 -12.19
CA ASN A 234 8.86 3.46 -11.68
C ASN A 234 9.80 3.98 -12.76
N ALA A 235 9.75 3.43 -13.98
CA ALA A 235 10.61 3.85 -15.07
C ALA A 235 10.29 5.28 -15.56
N LEU A 236 9.00 5.58 -15.75
CA LEU A 236 8.58 6.82 -16.37
C LEU A 236 8.45 7.98 -15.40
N TYR A 237 7.98 7.72 -14.16
CA TYR A 237 7.48 8.78 -13.28
C TYR A 237 8.17 8.84 -11.91
N TRP A 238 9.28 8.16 -11.69
CA TRP A 238 9.98 8.18 -10.41
C TRP A 238 10.37 9.60 -9.96
N ARG A 239 10.73 10.51 -10.89
CA ARG A 239 11.04 11.93 -10.61
C ARG A 239 9.80 12.78 -10.36
N ARG A 240 8.63 12.28 -10.75
CA ARG A 240 7.32 12.91 -10.59
C ARG A 240 6.47 12.17 -9.57
N THR A 241 7.14 11.46 -8.64
CA THR A 241 6.53 10.70 -7.56
C THR A 241 6.94 11.27 -6.20
N LYS A 242 5.96 11.70 -5.42
CA LYS A 242 6.16 12.08 -4.02
C LYS A 242 6.22 10.81 -3.17
N LEU A 243 7.35 10.54 -2.53
CA LEU A 243 7.45 9.37 -1.66
C LEU A 243 6.75 9.63 -0.33
N LEU A 244 5.82 8.76 0.01
CA LEU A 244 5.13 8.71 1.29
C LEU A 244 5.96 7.94 2.32
N PRO A 245 5.80 8.25 3.62
CA PRO A 245 6.35 7.44 4.69
C PRO A 245 5.93 5.97 4.58
N LEU A 246 6.84 5.03 4.90
CA LEU A 246 6.66 3.59 4.78
C LEU A 246 5.37 3.08 5.46
N ARG A 247 4.93 3.73 6.53
CA ARG A 247 3.72 3.34 7.26
C ARG A 247 2.44 3.32 6.42
N TRP A 248 2.41 4.02 5.27
CA TRP A 248 1.25 4.12 4.36
C TRP A 248 1.12 2.96 3.36
N ASN A 249 2.09 2.05 3.36
CA ASN A 249 2.02 0.78 2.62
C ASN A 249 2.95 -0.25 3.29
N PHE A 250 2.68 -0.54 4.57
CA PHE A 250 3.56 -1.35 5.39
C PHE A 250 3.32 -2.84 5.17
N HIS A 251 4.31 -3.52 4.64
CA HIS A 251 4.28 -4.97 4.47
C HIS A 251 4.44 -5.69 5.79
N ASP A 252 3.44 -6.46 6.19
CA ASP A 252 3.44 -7.21 7.44
C ASP A 252 4.60 -8.20 7.57
N ARG A 253 5.12 -8.72 6.46
CA ARG A 253 6.27 -9.64 6.45
C ARG A 253 7.56 -8.99 6.96
N LEU A 254 7.65 -7.68 6.88
CA LEU A 254 8.81 -6.96 7.37
C LEU A 254 9.04 -7.22 8.87
N VAL A 255 7.99 -7.36 9.67
CA VAL A 255 8.12 -7.69 11.10
C VAL A 255 8.92 -8.96 11.32
N LYS A 256 8.75 -10.00 10.51
CA LYS A 256 9.52 -11.25 10.63
C LYS A 256 10.98 -11.09 10.26
N LYS A 257 11.27 -10.21 9.31
CA LYS A 257 12.63 -9.92 8.88
C LYS A 257 13.34 -9.05 9.90
N TYR A 258 12.64 -8.13 10.56
CA TYR A 258 13.18 -7.26 11.61
C TYR A 258 13.78 -7.99 12.79
N VAL A 259 13.39 -9.22 13.08
CA VAL A 259 13.90 -9.99 14.23
C VAL A 259 15.25 -10.62 13.98
N LYS A 260 15.57 -10.87 12.74
CA LYS A 260 16.93 -11.30 12.33
C LYS A 260 17.83 -10.09 11.99
N TRP A 261 17.37 -8.89 12.33
CA TRP A 261 18.01 -7.66 11.90
C TRP A 261 19.26 -7.35 12.63
N ASP A 262 20.27 -7.57 11.91
CA ASP A 262 21.47 -6.80 11.91
C ASP A 262 21.21 -5.40 11.27
N VAL A 263 22.01 -4.43 11.61
CA VAL A 263 22.01 -3.01 11.25
C VAL A 263 21.91 -2.74 9.74
N ASN A 264 21.97 -3.77 8.91
CA ASN A 264 21.99 -3.75 7.45
C ASN A 264 20.60 -3.73 6.77
N ALA A 265 19.54 -3.70 7.52
CA ALA A 265 18.18 -3.62 6.98
C ALA A 265 17.87 -2.37 6.16
N LYS A 266 18.70 -1.32 6.26
CA LYS A 266 18.64 -0.13 5.40
C LYS A 266 18.64 -0.43 3.89
N TYR A 267 19.11 -1.62 3.51
CA TYR A 267 19.22 -2.05 2.10
C TYR A 267 17.91 -2.61 1.52
N TRP A 268 16.92 -2.95 2.37
CA TRP A 268 15.75 -3.66 1.93
C TRP A 268 14.65 -2.79 1.35
N LEU A 269 14.52 -1.56 1.87
CA LEU A 269 13.39 -0.69 1.58
C LEU A 269 13.82 0.69 1.09
N GLY A 270 15.12 0.96 1.02
CA GLY A 270 15.60 2.31 0.75
C GLY A 270 15.15 3.33 1.80
N ASN A 271 14.59 2.87 2.91
CA ASN A 271 14.13 3.70 4.01
C ASN A 271 15.07 3.60 5.21
N PRO A 272 15.25 4.70 5.97
CA PRO A 272 16.04 4.65 7.18
C PRO A 272 15.51 3.61 8.18
N PRO A 273 16.38 2.90 8.91
CA PRO A 273 15.96 1.90 9.91
C PRO A 273 14.94 2.43 10.91
N ARG A 274 15.06 3.71 11.30
CA ARG A 274 14.10 4.36 12.19
C ARG A 274 12.71 4.43 11.60
N GLU A 275 12.58 4.80 10.32
CA GLU A 275 11.29 4.86 9.63
C GLU A 275 10.64 3.48 9.56
N CYS A 276 11.44 2.45 9.29
CA CYS A 276 10.98 1.08 9.29
C CYS A 276 10.43 0.65 10.65
N LEU A 277 11.15 0.97 11.75
CA LEU A 277 10.72 0.68 13.11
C LEU A 277 9.42 1.40 13.46
N GLU A 278 9.32 2.68 13.10
CA GLU A 278 8.12 3.49 13.30
C GLU A 278 6.92 2.94 12.54
N ALA A 279 7.12 2.55 11.29
CA ALA A 279 6.09 1.94 10.46
C ALA A 279 5.62 0.59 11.02
N ALA A 280 6.52 -0.24 11.55
CA ALA A 280 6.18 -1.52 12.17
C ALA A 280 5.37 -1.36 13.46
N LEU A 281 5.66 -0.32 14.26
CA LEU A 281 4.94 -0.07 15.51
C LEU A 281 3.61 0.64 15.31
N ASN A 282 3.50 1.46 14.26
CA ASN A 282 2.32 2.26 13.96
C ASN A 282 2.05 2.29 12.45
N PRO A 283 1.71 1.14 11.85
CA PRO A 283 1.35 1.10 10.43
C PRO A 283 0.06 1.88 10.20
N ALA A 284 0.04 2.73 9.17
CA ALA A 284 -1.18 3.42 8.74
C ALA A 284 -2.02 2.54 7.83
N ILE A 285 -1.37 1.86 6.88
CA ILE A 285 -1.98 0.85 6.03
C ILE A 285 -1.11 -0.40 6.11
N LEU A 286 -1.71 -1.51 6.54
CA LEU A 286 -1.11 -2.84 6.49
C LEU A 286 -1.42 -3.47 5.14
N HIS A 287 -0.39 -3.83 4.39
CA HIS A 287 -0.51 -4.51 3.11
C HIS A 287 -0.09 -5.98 3.24
N PHE A 288 -1.01 -6.88 3.01
CA PHE A 288 -0.79 -8.33 3.12
C PHE A 288 -0.42 -8.96 1.78
N TRP A 289 0.51 -8.35 1.03
CA TRP A 289 0.87 -8.85 -0.29
C TRP A 289 1.51 -10.24 -0.30
N GLY A 290 1.48 -10.87 -1.49
CA GLY A 290 2.00 -12.22 -1.73
C GLY A 290 0.99 -13.33 -1.38
N PRO A 291 1.35 -14.62 -1.60
CA PRO A 291 0.39 -15.74 -1.62
C PRO A 291 -0.17 -16.13 -0.24
N LYS A 292 0.56 -15.80 0.84
CA LYS A 292 0.12 -16.09 2.22
C LYS A 292 -0.74 -14.93 2.72
N LYS A 293 -2.05 -15.03 2.58
CA LYS A 293 -3.01 -14.01 3.00
C LYS A 293 -3.54 -14.25 4.42
N PRO A 294 -3.95 -13.18 5.17
CA PRO A 294 -4.47 -13.34 6.53
C PRO A 294 -5.78 -14.11 6.60
N TRP A 295 -6.55 -14.18 5.51
CA TRP A 295 -7.77 -14.97 5.38
C TRP A 295 -7.55 -16.41 4.95
N LYS A 296 -6.30 -16.82 4.78
CA LYS A 296 -5.89 -18.22 4.59
C LYS A 296 -5.28 -18.73 5.89
N THR A 297 -5.11 -20.05 5.97
CA THR A 297 -4.37 -20.67 7.07
C THR A 297 -2.90 -20.26 7.00
N GLY A 298 -2.34 -19.78 8.08
CA GLY A 298 -0.93 -19.42 8.16
C GLY A 298 -0.65 -18.31 9.16
N HIS A 299 0.63 -18.19 9.52
CA HIS A 299 1.05 -17.21 10.52
C HIS A 299 1.51 -15.92 9.83
N ARG A 300 0.77 -14.84 10.06
CA ARG A 300 1.12 -13.50 9.60
C ARG A 300 1.13 -12.53 10.79
N PRO A 301 2.09 -11.63 10.87
CA PRO A 301 1.99 -10.48 11.76
C PRO A 301 0.67 -9.72 11.49
N TYR A 302 0.09 -9.12 12.49
CA TYR A 302 -1.18 -8.38 12.43
C TYR A 302 -2.42 -9.18 11.95
N ARG A 303 -2.31 -10.49 11.75
CA ARG A 303 -3.44 -11.34 11.34
C ARG A 303 -4.65 -11.17 12.26
N LYS A 304 -4.43 -11.01 13.57
CA LYS A 304 -5.48 -10.80 14.55
C LYS A 304 -6.31 -9.56 14.24
N LEU A 305 -5.69 -8.44 13.90
CA LEU A 305 -6.39 -7.21 13.48
C LEU A 305 -7.25 -7.43 12.23
N TYR A 306 -6.72 -8.16 11.26
CA TYR A 306 -7.47 -8.50 10.05
C TYR A 306 -8.69 -9.39 10.38
N HIS A 307 -8.54 -10.37 11.27
CA HIS A 307 -9.65 -11.23 11.71
C HIS A 307 -10.73 -10.48 12.51
N GLU A 308 -10.34 -9.47 13.29
CA GLU A 308 -11.29 -8.57 13.95
C GLU A 308 -12.11 -7.79 12.92
N ALA A 309 -11.48 -7.26 11.88
CA ALA A 309 -12.17 -6.61 10.78
C ALA A 309 -13.08 -7.57 9.99
N MET A 310 -12.64 -8.82 9.75
CA MET A 310 -13.50 -9.85 9.14
C MET A 310 -14.78 -10.08 9.95
N ARG A 311 -14.68 -10.23 11.27
CA ARG A 311 -15.85 -10.42 12.14
C ARG A 311 -16.78 -9.20 12.09
N ALA A 312 -16.21 -8.00 12.06
CA ALA A 312 -16.98 -6.76 12.00
C ALA A 312 -17.82 -6.62 10.71
N VAL A 313 -17.43 -7.30 9.63
CA VAL A 313 -18.20 -7.36 8.37
C VAL A 313 -18.98 -8.67 8.23
N GLY A 314 -19.19 -9.40 9.33
CA GLY A 314 -19.98 -10.65 9.35
C GLY A 314 -19.28 -11.86 8.71
N GLN A 315 -17.95 -11.83 8.56
CA GLN A 315 -17.20 -12.95 8.02
C GLN A 315 -16.59 -13.81 9.13
N ILE A 316 -16.55 -15.11 8.89
CA ILE A 316 -15.92 -16.06 9.82
C ILE A 316 -14.44 -16.19 9.44
N PRO A 317 -13.51 -15.77 10.32
CA PRO A 317 -12.10 -16.02 10.09
C PRO A 317 -11.77 -17.50 10.03
N PRO A 318 -10.71 -17.90 9.30
CA PRO A 318 -10.26 -19.28 9.29
C PRO A 318 -9.82 -19.71 10.69
N LYS A 319 -9.99 -21.01 11.01
CA LYS A 319 -9.53 -21.59 12.29
C LYS A 319 -8.06 -21.24 12.53
N GLU A 320 -7.75 -20.86 13.74
CA GLU A 320 -6.35 -20.60 14.10
C GLU A 320 -5.55 -21.90 14.10
N PRO A 321 -4.35 -21.91 13.51
CA PRO A 321 -3.47 -23.06 13.59
C PRO A 321 -3.09 -23.38 15.05
N LEU A 322 -2.84 -24.64 15.36
CA LEU A 322 -2.40 -25.08 16.70
C LEU A 322 -1.23 -24.26 17.27
N LEU A 323 -0.31 -23.85 16.43
CA LEU A 323 0.85 -23.03 16.82
C LEU A 323 0.56 -21.51 16.85
N ALA A 324 -0.68 -21.07 16.65
CA ALA A 324 -1.01 -19.64 16.66
C ALA A 324 -0.60 -18.92 17.97
N PRO A 325 -0.80 -19.48 19.17
CA PRO A 325 -0.35 -18.84 20.40
C PRO A 325 1.16 -18.61 20.43
N TYR A 326 1.95 -19.57 19.99
CA TYR A 326 3.42 -19.44 19.88
C TYR A 326 3.81 -18.32 18.93
N TYR A 327 3.24 -18.28 17.72
CA TYR A 327 3.58 -17.24 16.74
C TYR A 327 3.07 -15.87 17.16
N ASN A 328 1.94 -15.77 17.85
CA ASN A 328 1.45 -14.52 18.40
C ASN A 328 2.42 -13.98 19.47
N LEU A 329 2.91 -14.86 20.33
CA LEU A 329 3.94 -14.52 21.32
C LEU A 329 5.23 -14.06 20.65
N VAL A 330 5.72 -14.80 19.65
CA VAL A 330 6.92 -14.42 18.87
C VAL A 330 6.74 -13.06 18.21
N ASN A 331 5.59 -12.80 17.59
CA ASN A 331 5.30 -11.49 16.99
C ASN A 331 5.25 -10.36 18.05
N ALA A 332 4.65 -10.63 19.20
CA ALA A 332 4.59 -9.67 20.31
C ALA A 332 5.99 -9.35 20.84
N ILE A 333 6.84 -10.37 21.04
CA ILE A 333 8.24 -10.20 21.46
C ILE A 333 9.01 -9.39 20.42
N ASN A 334 8.75 -9.64 19.13
CA ASN A 334 9.42 -8.94 18.05
C ASN A 334 9.05 -7.45 18.03
N LEU A 335 7.76 -7.14 18.13
CA LEU A 335 7.27 -5.76 18.22
C LEU A 335 7.79 -5.06 19.49
N TRP A 336 7.85 -5.77 20.61
CA TRP A 336 8.42 -5.24 21.85
C TRP A 336 9.93 -4.94 21.72
N ARG A 337 10.71 -5.83 21.08
CA ARG A 337 12.14 -5.59 20.78
C ARG A 337 12.31 -4.38 19.88
N ILE A 338 11.47 -4.24 18.85
CA ILE A 338 11.42 -3.08 17.97
C ILE A 338 11.13 -1.81 18.79
N GLY A 339 10.16 -1.85 19.70
CA GLY A 339 9.82 -0.72 20.58
C GLY A 339 10.98 -0.29 21.50
N ARG A 340 11.75 -1.26 22.02
CA ARG A 340 12.94 -0.98 22.84
C ARG A 340 14.11 -0.39 22.05
N ALA A 341 14.28 -0.78 20.80
CA ALA A 341 15.32 -0.19 19.94
C ALA A 341 15.07 1.29 19.64
N ARG A 342 13.87 1.81 19.94
CA ARG A 342 13.51 3.23 19.83
C ARG A 342 14.13 4.13 20.91
N THR A 343 14.50 3.61 22.07
CA THR A 343 15.17 4.41 23.09
C THR A 343 16.59 4.70 22.57
N PRO A 344 16.92 5.95 22.18
CA PRO A 344 18.31 6.29 21.93
C PRO A 344 19.04 6.00 23.25
N VAL A 345 20.02 5.13 23.21
CA VAL A 345 21.05 5.18 24.23
C VAL A 345 21.61 6.60 24.10
N ALA A 346 21.29 7.45 25.07
CA ALA A 346 21.85 8.79 25.12
C ALA A 346 23.36 8.63 24.87
N PRO A 347 23.94 9.39 23.93
CA PRO A 347 25.37 9.29 23.70
C PRO A 347 26.02 9.48 25.08
N ARG A 348 26.81 8.50 25.51
CA ARG A 348 27.65 8.69 26.70
C ARG A 348 28.46 9.94 26.40
N ILE A 349 28.08 11.04 27.07
CA ILE A 349 28.88 12.26 27.08
C ILE A 349 30.24 11.78 27.56
N ALA A 350 31.21 11.75 26.67
CA ALA A 350 32.60 11.54 27.04
C ALA A 350 32.87 12.62 28.08
N ARG A 351 33.11 12.21 29.36
CA ARG A 351 33.54 13.14 30.38
C ARG A 351 34.81 13.80 29.85
N SER A 352 34.65 15.04 29.42
CA SER A 352 35.78 15.91 29.07
C SER A 352 36.71 15.91 30.26
N ALA A 353 37.96 15.52 30.04
CA ALA A 353 39.01 15.63 31.04
C ALA A 353 39.06 17.10 31.51
N ILE A 354 38.84 17.28 32.77
CA ILE A 354 39.03 18.58 33.44
C ILE A 354 40.52 18.94 33.26
N PRO A 355 40.88 20.10 32.68
CA PRO A 355 42.27 20.52 32.61
C PRO A 355 42.75 20.77 34.05
N THR A 356 43.74 20.03 34.46
CA THR A 356 44.48 20.34 35.70
C THR A 356 45.24 21.63 35.47
N THR A 357 44.89 22.68 36.23
CA THR A 357 45.66 23.91 36.35
C THR A 357 47.06 23.63 36.90
N PRO A 358 48.12 24.20 36.33
CA PRO A 358 49.46 24.07 36.92
C PRO A 358 49.51 24.88 38.22
N LYS A 359 50.04 24.25 39.27
CA LYS A 359 50.46 24.97 40.49
C LYS A 359 51.74 25.73 40.16
N THR A 360 51.70 27.04 40.34
CA THR A 360 52.85 27.89 40.56
C THR A 360 53.24 27.84 42.03
#